data_b4084da572ebc1dd9825f416c0629ea9
#
_entry.id   b4084da572ebc1dd9825f416c0629ea9
#
_cell.length_a   1.000
_cell.length_b   1.000
_cell.length_c   1.000
_cell.angle_alpha   90.00
_cell.angle_beta   90.00
_cell.angle_gamma   90.00
#
_symmetry.space_group_name_H-M   'P 1'
#
loop_
_entity.id
_entity.type
_entity.pdbx_description
1 polymer ?
#
loop_
_entity_poly.entity_id
_entity_poly.type
_entity_poly.pdbx_seq_one_letter_code
_entity_poly.pdbx_strand_id
1 'polypeptide(L)'
;MQVENMSFDNLLASLDKGDFDIVLSAMEATPERLENADFSDPYYTDVPPAILVKADVADQYKTLADFNGKSVGAQTATTKLDLVNDIEGATPVALASVLDLVNELVYDKVDAILVDGGVAQQYADANPDLVIAEASAELGEAAPYCIAVQKGDPKGLLDGINAAIAKMTAENKIETFIADADALADVAVEVSA
;
A
#
# COMPACT_ATOMS: atom_id res chain seq x y z
N MET A 1 -4.80 -5.59 -24.19
CA MET A 1 -4.10 -5.08 -22.98
C MET A 1 -3.21 -6.20 -22.48
N GLN A 2 -1.95 -5.91 -22.21
CA GLN A 2 -1.00 -6.82 -21.56
C GLN A 2 -0.77 -6.30 -20.14
N VAL A 3 -0.78 -7.19 -19.17
CA VAL A 3 -0.52 -6.85 -17.77
C VAL A 3 0.82 -7.46 -17.37
N GLU A 4 1.70 -6.63 -16.84
CA GLU A 4 3.00 -7.04 -16.31
C GLU A 4 2.99 -6.83 -14.81
N ASN A 5 3.51 -7.80 -14.06
CA ASN A 5 3.68 -7.71 -12.61
C ASN A 5 5.17 -7.56 -12.28
N MET A 6 5.49 -6.57 -11.45
CA MET A 6 6.86 -6.35 -10.96
C MET A 6 6.84 -5.72 -9.56
N SER A 7 8.01 -5.66 -8.92
CA SER A 7 8.14 -5.04 -7.62
C SER A 7 7.89 -3.54 -7.68
N PHE A 8 7.26 -3.00 -6.63
CA PHE A 8 6.76 -1.63 -6.56
C PHE A 8 7.86 -0.58 -6.78
N ASP A 9 9.03 -0.79 -6.20
CA ASP A 9 10.19 0.08 -6.29
C ASP A 9 10.74 0.29 -7.71
N ASN A 10 10.45 -0.63 -8.64
CA ASN A 10 10.88 -0.56 -10.03
C ASN A 10 9.86 0.05 -10.99
N LEU A 11 8.61 0.27 -10.54
CA LEU A 11 7.50 0.67 -11.40
C LEU A 11 7.75 1.99 -12.14
N LEU A 12 8.08 3.07 -11.43
CA LEU A 12 8.27 4.38 -12.06
C LEU A 12 9.51 4.44 -12.95
N ALA A 13 10.60 3.75 -12.56
CA ALA A 13 11.80 3.68 -13.39
C ALA A 13 11.57 2.94 -14.71
N SER A 14 10.75 1.89 -14.70
CA SER A 14 10.37 1.16 -15.91
C SER A 14 9.34 1.91 -16.76
N LEU A 15 8.44 2.65 -16.13
CA LEU A 15 7.51 3.56 -16.81
C LEU A 15 8.28 4.66 -17.57
N ASP A 16 9.28 5.28 -16.96
CA ASP A 16 10.11 6.31 -17.56
C ASP A 16 10.88 5.79 -18.80
N LYS A 17 11.36 4.54 -18.74
CA LYS A 17 12.00 3.86 -19.88
C LYS A 17 11.02 3.52 -21.01
N GLY A 18 9.70 3.54 -20.75
CA GLY A 18 8.68 3.17 -21.71
C GLY A 18 8.47 1.66 -21.84
N ASP A 19 8.84 0.87 -20.83
CA ASP A 19 8.63 -0.58 -20.81
C ASP A 19 7.12 -0.91 -20.80
N PHE A 20 6.28 0.01 -20.27
CA PHE A 20 4.82 -0.04 -20.30
C PHE A 20 4.20 1.36 -20.40
N ASP A 21 2.89 1.41 -20.62
CA ASP A 21 2.16 2.65 -20.90
C ASP A 21 1.66 3.35 -19.64
N ILE A 22 1.24 2.56 -18.65
CA ILE A 22 0.63 3.04 -17.39
C ILE A 22 1.10 2.20 -16.21
N VAL A 23 1.06 2.78 -15.01
CA VAL A 23 1.20 2.07 -13.73
C VAL A 23 -0.08 2.22 -12.93
N LEU A 24 -0.68 1.09 -12.52
CA LEU A 24 -1.84 1.00 -11.64
C LEU A 24 -1.48 0.06 -10.50
N SER A 25 -1.13 0.60 -9.33
CA SER A 25 -0.56 -0.14 -8.21
C SER A 25 -0.77 0.55 -6.86
N ALA A 26 -1.97 1.04 -6.56
CA ALA A 26 -2.28 1.78 -5.34
C ALA A 26 -1.25 2.89 -5.04
N MET A 27 -0.85 3.63 -6.08
CA MET A 27 0.24 4.60 -5.99
C MET A 27 -0.30 6.00 -5.73
N GLU A 28 0.19 6.66 -4.70
CA GLU A 28 -0.09 8.07 -4.38
C GLU A 28 0.77 8.99 -5.27
N ALA A 29 0.19 10.12 -5.70
CA ALA A 29 0.87 11.16 -6.46
C ALA A 29 1.66 12.11 -5.53
N THR A 30 2.73 11.62 -4.91
CA THR A 30 3.56 12.45 -4.03
C THR A 30 4.34 13.51 -4.82
N PRO A 31 4.75 14.64 -4.18
CA PRO A 31 5.56 15.65 -4.85
C PRO A 31 6.84 15.09 -5.51
N GLU A 32 7.50 14.13 -4.85
CA GLU A 32 8.69 13.48 -5.39
C GLU A 32 8.39 12.66 -6.65
N ARG A 33 7.29 11.87 -6.63
CA ARG A 33 6.86 11.07 -7.78
C ARG A 33 6.41 11.94 -8.96
N LEU A 34 5.78 13.09 -8.67
CA LEU A 34 5.37 14.07 -9.66
C LEU A 34 6.56 14.71 -10.43
N GLU A 35 7.77 14.66 -9.91
CA GLU A 35 8.95 15.09 -10.66
C GLU A 35 9.25 14.16 -11.85
N ASN A 36 8.93 12.85 -11.72
CA ASN A 36 9.33 11.79 -12.65
C ASN A 36 8.18 11.18 -13.44
N ALA A 37 6.93 11.40 -13.06
CA ALA A 37 5.73 10.89 -13.73
C ALA A 37 4.61 11.92 -13.68
N ASP A 38 3.61 11.76 -14.55
CA ASP A 38 2.33 12.46 -14.44
C ASP A 38 1.26 11.47 -13.97
N PHE A 39 0.24 11.98 -13.29
CA PHE A 39 -0.76 11.15 -12.62
C PHE A 39 -2.17 11.54 -13.05
N SER A 40 -3.04 10.55 -13.08
CA SER A 40 -4.48 10.73 -13.30
C SER A 40 -5.17 11.43 -12.12
N ASP A 41 -6.43 11.76 -12.31
CA ASP A 41 -7.34 11.98 -11.20
C ASP A 41 -7.35 10.75 -10.27
N PRO A 42 -7.65 10.92 -8.97
CA PRO A 42 -7.78 9.80 -8.04
C PRO A 42 -8.86 8.80 -8.48
N TYR A 43 -8.56 7.51 -8.37
CA TYR A 43 -9.56 6.47 -8.62
C TYR A 43 -10.08 5.81 -7.34
N TYR A 44 -9.30 5.81 -6.26
CA TYR A 44 -9.67 5.22 -4.98
C TYR A 44 -8.91 5.88 -3.83
N THR A 45 -9.51 5.88 -2.64
CA THR A 45 -8.84 6.20 -1.39
C THR A 45 -9.12 5.08 -0.41
N ASP A 46 -8.07 4.45 0.10
CA ASP A 46 -8.16 3.36 1.07
C ASP A 46 -8.52 3.91 2.47
N VAL A 47 -8.78 2.99 3.42
CA VAL A 47 -8.80 3.33 4.84
C VAL A 47 -7.39 3.73 5.30
N PRO A 48 -7.27 4.48 6.42
CA PRO A 48 -5.96 4.94 6.91
C PRO A 48 -4.92 3.82 7.01
N PRO A 49 -3.62 4.12 6.77
CA PRO A 49 -2.55 3.14 6.92
C PRO A 49 -2.55 2.57 8.34
N ALA A 50 -2.09 1.34 8.50
CA ALA A 50 -2.14 0.67 9.77
C ALA A 50 -0.85 -0.09 10.10
N ILE A 51 -0.59 -0.23 11.38
CA ILE A 51 0.52 -1.00 11.92
C ILE A 51 0.00 -2.35 12.40
N LEU A 52 0.48 -3.44 11.80
CA LEU A 52 0.24 -4.79 12.26
C LEU A 52 1.30 -5.19 13.29
N VAL A 53 0.84 -5.81 14.36
CA VAL A 53 1.65 -6.38 15.43
C VAL A 53 1.12 -7.76 15.78
N LYS A 54 1.89 -8.55 16.52
CA LYS A 54 1.40 -9.83 17.07
C LYS A 54 0.38 -9.56 18.18
N ALA A 55 -0.69 -10.36 18.23
CA ALA A 55 -1.81 -10.19 19.15
C ALA A 55 -1.39 -10.29 20.64
N ASP A 56 -0.41 -11.14 20.95
CA ASP A 56 0.07 -11.37 22.31
C ASP A 56 0.84 -10.19 22.92
N VAL A 57 1.29 -9.25 22.07
CA VAL A 57 2.03 -8.03 22.50
C VAL A 57 1.31 -6.74 22.15
N ALA A 58 0.12 -6.79 21.58
CA ALA A 58 -0.62 -5.63 21.07
C ALA A 58 -0.84 -4.52 22.12
N ASP A 59 -1.08 -4.90 23.37
CA ASP A 59 -1.27 -3.96 24.48
C ASP A 59 -0.05 -3.06 24.76
N GLN A 60 1.12 -3.37 24.19
CA GLN A 60 2.34 -2.58 24.31
C GLN A 60 2.43 -1.45 23.28
N TYR A 61 1.56 -1.40 22.26
CA TYR A 61 1.65 -0.50 21.11
C TYR A 61 0.39 0.37 20.96
N LYS A 62 0.23 1.32 21.88
CA LYS A 62 -0.94 2.22 21.95
C LYS A 62 -0.71 3.56 21.25
N THR A 63 0.54 3.99 21.16
CA THR A 63 0.97 5.24 20.55
C THR A 63 2.19 4.99 19.66
N LEU A 64 2.50 5.90 18.74
CA LEU A 64 3.73 5.78 17.91
C LEU A 64 5.00 5.82 18.75
N ALA A 65 4.98 6.47 19.92
CA ALA A 65 6.12 6.52 20.83
C ALA A 65 6.51 5.14 21.41
N ASP A 66 5.59 4.18 21.44
CA ASP A 66 5.84 2.82 21.94
C ASP A 66 6.73 2.01 20.99
N PHE A 67 6.95 2.50 19.76
CA PHE A 67 7.89 1.89 18.80
C PHE A 67 9.34 2.38 18.97
N ASN A 68 9.64 3.21 19.95
CA ASN A 68 11.03 3.60 20.25
C ASN A 68 11.88 2.36 20.59
N GLY A 69 12.97 2.16 19.84
CA GLY A 69 13.85 0.99 19.95
C GLY A 69 13.30 -0.28 19.31
N LYS A 70 12.15 -0.21 18.60
CA LYS A 70 11.51 -1.32 17.90
C LYS A 70 11.84 -1.33 16.43
N SER A 71 11.82 -2.52 15.83
CA SER A 71 11.96 -2.71 14.38
C SER A 71 10.57 -2.66 13.72
N VAL A 72 10.40 -1.75 12.75
CA VAL A 72 9.13 -1.61 12.01
C VAL A 72 9.38 -1.80 10.52
N GLY A 73 8.74 -2.81 9.95
CA GLY A 73 8.85 -3.13 8.53
C GLY A 73 7.90 -2.31 7.67
N ALA A 74 8.32 -1.92 6.47
CA ALA A 74 7.46 -1.37 5.44
C ALA A 74 7.99 -1.72 4.04
N GLN A 75 7.11 -1.65 3.03
CA GLN A 75 7.52 -1.93 1.67
C GLN A 75 8.41 -0.82 1.11
N THR A 76 9.49 -1.22 0.44
CA THR A 76 10.46 -0.31 -0.18
C THR A 76 9.79 0.65 -1.16
N ALA A 77 10.21 1.92 -1.14
CA ALA A 77 9.74 3.00 -2.01
C ALA A 77 8.25 3.37 -1.84
N THR A 78 7.65 3.05 -0.69
CA THR A 78 6.28 3.45 -0.35
C THR A 78 6.25 4.60 0.65
N THR A 79 5.16 5.35 0.67
CA THR A 79 4.86 6.34 1.71
C THR A 79 4.79 5.73 3.10
N LYS A 80 4.52 4.43 3.22
CA LYS A 80 4.50 3.69 4.47
C LYS A 80 5.90 3.58 5.07
N LEU A 81 6.93 3.40 4.23
CA LEU A 81 8.32 3.45 4.69
C LEU A 81 8.70 4.85 5.18
N ASP A 82 8.20 5.91 4.51
CA ASP A 82 8.42 7.28 4.96
C ASP A 82 7.78 7.52 6.33
N LEU A 83 6.54 7.05 6.53
CA LEU A 83 5.89 7.10 7.85
C LEU A 83 6.68 6.36 8.93
N VAL A 84 7.25 5.19 8.63
CA VAL A 84 8.12 4.47 9.59
C VAL A 84 9.36 5.29 9.93
N ASN A 85 9.97 5.96 8.95
CA ASN A 85 11.13 6.82 9.20
C ASN A 85 10.82 8.03 10.09
N ASP A 86 9.57 8.47 10.12
CA ASP A 86 9.09 9.57 10.95
C ASP A 86 8.76 9.14 12.39
N ILE A 87 8.67 7.83 12.68
CA ILE A 87 8.46 7.33 14.04
C ILE A 87 9.75 7.47 14.84
N GLU A 88 9.74 8.31 15.87
CA GLU A 88 10.92 8.60 16.68
C GLU A 88 11.49 7.34 17.36
N GLY A 89 12.74 7.03 17.05
CA GLY A 89 13.47 5.91 17.64
C GLY A 89 13.11 4.54 17.08
N ALA A 90 12.19 4.42 16.13
CA ALA A 90 11.95 3.17 15.42
C ALA A 90 13.13 2.84 14.48
N THR A 91 13.36 1.54 14.27
CA THR A 91 14.35 1.04 13.30
C THR A 91 13.61 0.54 12.06
N PRO A 92 13.69 1.24 10.91
CA PRO A 92 12.98 0.84 9.71
C PRO A 92 13.60 -0.41 9.08
N VAL A 93 12.74 -1.33 8.62
CA VAL A 93 13.12 -2.52 7.86
C VAL A 93 12.39 -2.49 6.53
N ALA A 94 13.12 -2.27 5.44
CA ALA A 94 12.55 -2.15 4.10
C ALA A 94 12.66 -3.47 3.33
N LEU A 95 11.54 -4.02 2.86
CA LEU A 95 11.50 -5.19 1.99
C LEU A 95 10.65 -4.91 0.74
N ALA A 96 10.95 -5.58 -0.36
CA ALA A 96 10.22 -5.38 -1.62
C ALA A 96 8.80 -5.97 -1.62
N SER A 97 8.54 -6.97 -0.77
CA SER A 97 7.28 -7.72 -0.72
C SER A 97 6.58 -7.55 0.63
N VAL A 98 5.29 -7.24 0.59
CA VAL A 98 4.44 -7.22 1.81
C VAL A 98 4.34 -8.62 2.43
N LEU A 99 4.27 -9.68 1.62
CA LEU A 99 4.23 -11.05 2.13
C LEU A 99 5.50 -11.39 2.92
N ASP A 100 6.67 -10.94 2.46
CA ASP A 100 7.92 -11.15 3.18
C ASP A 100 7.93 -10.36 4.51
N LEU A 101 7.38 -9.14 4.53
CA LEU A 101 7.20 -8.36 5.75
C LEU A 101 6.31 -9.08 6.77
N VAL A 102 5.19 -9.65 6.32
CA VAL A 102 4.29 -10.43 7.19
C VAL A 102 5.02 -11.66 7.74
N ASN A 103 5.80 -12.36 6.92
CA ASN A 103 6.61 -13.48 7.38
C ASN A 103 7.65 -13.04 8.42
N GLU A 104 8.33 -11.91 8.22
CA GLU A 104 9.28 -11.37 9.20
C GLU A 104 8.60 -11.05 10.54
N LEU A 105 7.36 -10.52 10.51
CA LEU A 105 6.55 -10.26 11.72
C LEU A 105 6.14 -11.57 12.41
N VAL A 106 5.63 -12.55 11.67
CA VAL A 106 5.18 -13.84 12.23
C VAL A 106 6.34 -14.60 12.89
N TYR A 107 7.55 -14.52 12.31
CA TYR A 107 8.75 -15.19 12.83
C TYR A 107 9.60 -14.34 13.78
N ASP A 108 9.04 -13.26 14.35
CA ASP A 108 9.70 -12.39 15.35
C ASP A 108 11.01 -11.76 14.84
N LYS A 109 11.11 -11.46 13.54
CA LYS A 109 12.26 -10.77 12.95
C LYS A 109 12.10 -9.25 12.94
N VAL A 110 10.85 -8.79 12.94
CA VAL A 110 10.46 -7.41 13.16
C VAL A 110 9.38 -7.35 14.24
N ASP A 111 9.33 -6.24 14.98
CA ASP A 111 8.32 -6.04 16.04
C ASP A 111 6.95 -5.65 15.47
N ALA A 112 6.92 -4.99 14.31
CA ALA A 112 5.72 -4.51 13.64
C ALA A 112 5.95 -4.35 12.14
N ILE A 113 4.84 -4.22 11.37
CA ILE A 113 4.89 -3.76 9.98
C ILE A 113 3.83 -2.69 9.74
N LEU A 114 4.17 -1.68 8.92
CA LEU A 114 3.27 -0.61 8.50
C LEU A 114 2.91 -0.81 7.03
N VAL A 115 1.62 -0.96 6.75
CA VAL A 115 1.07 -1.24 5.42
C VAL A 115 -0.19 -0.41 5.15
N ASP A 116 -0.75 -0.50 3.94
CA ASP A 116 -2.06 0.08 3.63
C ASP A 116 -3.14 -0.53 4.51
N GLY A 117 -4.15 0.27 4.90
CA GLY A 117 -5.12 -0.15 5.90
C GLY A 117 -5.98 -1.33 5.47
N GLY A 118 -6.42 -1.38 4.20
CA GLY A 118 -7.14 -2.52 3.66
C GLY A 118 -6.30 -3.80 3.68
N VAL A 119 -5.01 -3.70 3.36
CA VAL A 119 -4.07 -4.82 3.44
C VAL A 119 -3.88 -5.29 4.89
N ALA A 120 -3.72 -4.36 5.84
CA ALA A 120 -3.62 -4.69 7.26
C ALA A 120 -4.86 -5.46 7.75
N GLN A 121 -6.05 -5.00 7.37
CA GLN A 121 -7.31 -5.64 7.76
C GLN A 121 -7.39 -7.07 7.22
N GLN A 122 -7.06 -7.28 5.93
CA GLN A 122 -7.05 -8.62 5.33
C GLN A 122 -6.11 -9.59 6.06
N TYR A 123 -4.90 -9.15 6.42
CA TYR A 123 -3.98 -10.01 7.17
C TYR A 123 -4.44 -10.26 8.60
N ALA A 124 -5.05 -9.29 9.27
CA ALA A 124 -5.60 -9.49 10.63
C ALA A 124 -6.81 -10.44 10.62
N ASP A 125 -7.67 -10.35 9.60
CA ASP A 125 -8.83 -11.23 9.47
C ASP A 125 -8.40 -12.67 9.13
N ALA A 126 -7.37 -12.83 8.30
CA ALA A 126 -6.86 -14.14 7.89
C ALA A 126 -5.96 -14.82 8.95
N ASN A 127 -5.36 -14.05 9.86
CA ASN A 127 -4.44 -14.57 10.85
C ASN A 127 -4.78 -14.01 12.26
N PRO A 128 -5.41 -14.81 13.13
CA PRO A 128 -5.81 -14.37 14.47
C PRO A 128 -4.62 -14.02 15.40
N ASP A 129 -3.40 -14.39 15.02
CA ASP A 129 -2.19 -14.02 15.75
C ASP A 129 -1.68 -12.61 15.40
N LEU A 130 -2.30 -11.95 14.40
CA LEU A 130 -1.98 -10.59 14.00
C LEU A 130 -3.16 -9.66 14.26
N VAL A 131 -2.85 -8.45 14.73
CA VAL A 131 -3.87 -7.41 14.97
C VAL A 131 -3.34 -6.04 14.56
N ILE A 132 -4.26 -5.12 14.29
CA ILE A 132 -3.94 -3.72 14.06
C ILE A 132 -3.68 -3.06 15.42
N ALA A 133 -2.51 -2.46 15.59
CA ALA A 133 -2.13 -1.74 16.81
C ALA A 133 -2.96 -0.46 17.00
N GLU A 134 -3.31 -0.13 18.25
CA GLU A 134 -4.02 1.11 18.60
C GLU A 134 -3.27 2.37 18.13
N ALA A 135 -1.94 2.34 18.14
CA ALA A 135 -1.05 3.38 17.64
C ALA A 135 -1.33 3.80 16.18
N SER A 136 -1.97 2.94 15.37
CA SER A 136 -2.32 3.25 13.98
C SER A 136 -3.20 4.49 13.85
N ALA A 137 -3.98 4.83 14.89
CA ALA A 137 -4.82 6.02 14.92
C ALA A 137 -4.03 7.34 14.83
N GLU A 138 -2.72 7.31 15.09
CA GLU A 138 -1.84 8.49 15.03
C GLU A 138 -1.19 8.68 13.64
N LEU A 139 -1.37 7.75 12.70
CA LEU A 139 -0.73 7.80 11.36
C LEU A 139 -1.39 8.80 10.38
N GLY A 140 -2.61 9.27 10.69
CA GLY A 140 -3.37 10.17 9.82
C GLY A 140 -4.15 9.45 8.72
N GLU A 141 -4.63 10.22 7.76
CA GLU A 141 -5.51 9.73 6.69
C GLU A 141 -4.73 9.11 5.53
N ALA A 142 -5.39 8.23 4.76
CA ALA A 142 -4.84 7.71 3.52
C ALA A 142 -4.83 8.78 2.43
N ALA A 143 -3.76 8.83 1.66
CA ALA A 143 -3.72 9.61 0.44
C ALA A 143 -4.39 8.84 -0.72
N PRO A 144 -5.02 9.55 -1.68
CA PRO A 144 -5.72 8.90 -2.78
C PRO A 144 -4.74 8.24 -3.77
N TYR A 145 -5.17 7.14 -4.37
CA TYR A 145 -4.43 6.40 -5.38
C TYR A 145 -4.74 6.91 -6.79
N CYS A 146 -3.69 7.05 -7.59
CA CYS A 146 -3.74 7.55 -8.95
C CYS A 146 -3.04 6.59 -9.91
N ILE A 147 -3.34 6.71 -11.20
CA ILE A 147 -2.67 5.97 -12.28
C ILE A 147 -1.52 6.83 -12.79
N ALA A 148 -0.29 6.30 -12.82
CA ALA A 148 0.85 7.01 -13.37
C ALA A 148 1.03 6.76 -14.87
N VAL A 149 1.45 7.81 -15.59
CA VAL A 149 1.91 7.78 -16.98
C VAL A 149 3.30 8.40 -17.06
N GLN A 150 4.03 8.18 -18.17
CA GLN A 150 5.31 8.84 -18.40
C GLN A 150 5.19 10.36 -18.25
N LYS A 151 6.25 10.98 -17.72
CA LYS A 151 6.32 12.43 -17.57
C LYS A 151 6.09 13.16 -18.89
N GLY A 152 5.18 14.16 -18.88
CA GLY A 152 4.76 14.91 -20.06
C GLY A 152 3.70 14.20 -20.90
N ASP A 153 3.21 13.05 -20.48
CA ASP A 153 2.18 12.24 -21.16
C ASP A 153 2.38 12.14 -22.68
N PRO A 154 3.53 11.64 -23.16
CA PRO A 154 3.87 11.66 -24.59
C PRO A 154 2.93 10.85 -25.47
N LYS A 155 2.11 9.98 -24.87
CA LYS A 155 1.11 9.16 -25.58
C LYS A 155 -0.31 9.74 -25.49
N GLY A 156 -0.52 10.84 -24.72
CA GLY A 156 -1.82 11.48 -24.55
C GLY A 156 -2.86 10.58 -23.87
N LEU A 157 -2.45 9.85 -22.84
CA LEU A 157 -3.30 8.85 -22.17
C LEU A 157 -4.16 9.44 -21.06
N LEU A 158 -3.72 10.51 -20.40
CA LEU A 158 -4.36 11.06 -19.18
C LEU A 158 -5.81 11.45 -19.39
N ASP A 159 -6.14 12.11 -20.50
CA ASP A 159 -7.53 12.51 -20.78
C ASP A 159 -8.46 11.29 -20.86
N GLY A 160 -8.00 10.24 -21.53
CA GLY A 160 -8.75 8.98 -21.67
C GLY A 160 -8.88 8.23 -20.34
N ILE A 161 -7.80 8.20 -19.55
CA ILE A 161 -7.77 7.60 -18.21
C ILE A 161 -8.74 8.34 -17.28
N ASN A 162 -8.68 9.67 -17.22
CA ASN A 162 -9.55 10.48 -16.37
C ASN A 162 -11.03 10.35 -16.76
N ALA A 163 -11.32 10.33 -18.07
CA ALA A 163 -12.68 10.08 -18.54
C ALA A 163 -13.19 8.66 -18.13
N ALA A 164 -12.32 7.67 -18.15
CA ALA A 164 -12.66 6.31 -17.71
C ALA A 164 -12.89 6.26 -16.18
N ILE A 165 -12.02 6.89 -15.38
CA ILE A 165 -12.18 6.99 -13.92
C ILE A 165 -13.52 7.67 -13.60
N ALA A 166 -13.80 8.84 -14.18
CA ALA A 166 -15.05 9.57 -13.93
C ALA A 166 -16.29 8.73 -14.25
N LYS A 167 -16.25 7.98 -15.37
CA LYS A 167 -17.34 7.07 -15.75
C LYS A 167 -17.51 5.94 -14.76
N MET A 168 -16.42 5.26 -14.38
CA MET A 168 -16.45 4.13 -13.44
C MET A 168 -16.93 4.56 -12.06
N THR A 169 -16.51 5.74 -11.59
CA THR A 169 -16.98 6.33 -10.33
C THR A 169 -18.49 6.62 -10.39
N ALA A 170 -18.97 7.27 -11.47
CA ALA A 170 -20.39 7.55 -11.65
C ALA A 170 -21.27 6.28 -11.72
N GLU A 171 -20.72 5.18 -12.21
CA GLU A 171 -21.38 3.88 -12.31
C GLU A 171 -21.15 2.99 -11.06
N ASN A 172 -20.48 3.48 -10.04
CA ASN A 172 -20.08 2.74 -8.81
C ASN A 172 -19.33 1.43 -9.09
N LYS A 173 -18.55 1.40 -10.18
CA LYS A 173 -17.83 0.18 -10.60
C LYS A 173 -16.56 -0.05 -9.79
N ILE A 174 -15.90 1.00 -9.33
CA ILE A 174 -14.66 0.87 -8.55
C ILE A 174 -14.95 0.15 -7.24
N GLU A 175 -16.02 0.54 -6.53
CA GLU A 175 -16.46 -0.14 -5.32
C GLU A 175 -16.84 -1.62 -5.57
N THR A 176 -17.47 -1.89 -6.72
CA THR A 176 -17.80 -3.26 -7.11
C THR A 176 -16.54 -4.09 -7.34
N PHE A 177 -15.52 -3.54 -8.02
CA PHE A 177 -14.27 -4.25 -8.27
C PHE A 177 -13.48 -4.52 -6.98
N ILE A 178 -13.53 -3.60 -6.02
CA ILE A 178 -12.92 -3.79 -4.70
C ILE A 178 -13.61 -4.94 -3.98
N ALA A 179 -14.94 -4.92 -3.87
CA ALA A 179 -15.70 -5.99 -3.24
C ALA A 179 -15.48 -7.37 -3.90
N ASP A 180 -15.37 -7.39 -5.24
CA ASP A 180 -15.08 -8.63 -5.98
C ASP A 180 -13.65 -9.12 -5.69
N ALA A 181 -12.68 -8.20 -5.55
CA ALA A 181 -11.30 -8.54 -5.23
C ALA A 181 -11.15 -9.06 -3.80
N ASP A 182 -11.82 -8.45 -2.84
CA ASP A 182 -11.86 -8.89 -1.43
C ASP A 182 -12.43 -10.30 -1.34
N ALA A 183 -13.56 -10.58 -2.01
CA ALA A 183 -14.15 -11.90 -2.05
C ALA A 183 -13.23 -12.98 -2.67
N LEU A 184 -12.38 -12.58 -3.63
CA LEU A 184 -11.37 -13.47 -4.21
C LEU A 184 -10.19 -13.72 -3.26
N ALA A 185 -9.78 -12.71 -2.50
CA ALA A 185 -8.72 -12.83 -1.51
C ALA A 185 -9.11 -13.80 -0.40
N ASP A 186 -10.35 -13.72 0.10
CA ASP A 186 -10.90 -14.63 1.12
C ASP A 186 -10.83 -16.10 0.67
N VAL A 187 -11.22 -16.38 -0.59
CA VAL A 187 -11.16 -17.76 -1.13
C VAL A 187 -9.69 -18.22 -1.30
N ALA A 188 -8.78 -17.35 -1.63
CA ALA A 188 -7.37 -17.70 -1.80
C ALA A 188 -6.71 -18.10 -0.46
N VAL A 189 -7.13 -17.49 0.64
CA VAL A 189 -6.66 -17.84 2.00
C VAL A 189 -7.15 -19.24 2.41
N GLU A 190 -8.42 -19.57 2.14
CA GLU A 190 -8.98 -20.90 2.45
C GLU A 190 -8.29 -22.05 1.73
N VAL A 191 -7.77 -21.82 0.52
CA VAL A 191 -7.06 -22.84 -0.28
C VAL A 191 -5.62 -23.05 0.17
N SER A 192 -5.05 -22.11 0.91
CA SER A 192 -3.64 -22.11 1.35
C SER A 192 -3.46 -22.64 2.76
N ALA A 193 -4.53 -22.92 3.49
CA ALA A 193 -4.55 -23.46 4.84
C ALA A 193 -4.74 -24.98 4.83
#